data_ed18fc3be2883c8baa37dfc9aeb4257c
#
_entry.id   ed18fc3be2883c8baa37dfc9aeb4257c
#
_cell.length_a   1.000
_cell.length_b   1.000
_cell.length_c   1.000
_cell.angle_alpha   90.00
_cell.angle_beta   90.00
_cell.angle_gamma   90.00
#
_symmetry.space_group_name_H-M   'P 1'
#
loop_
_entity.id
_entity.type
_entity.pdbx_description
1 polymer ?
#
loop_
_entity_poly.entity_id
_entity_poly.type
_entity_poly.pdbx_seq_one_letter_code
_entity_poly.pdbx_strand_id
1 'polypeptide(L)'
;MSSSRFTAAHPWAILTAGACIQLLTGLPAAWGVFQQPVMEEYALAEEAAALAFSVLIAAYGVGCVLGGFLQDRRGPRCAALWGTALLEGGLAGAALLPSAWGWAMPWVFSIPAGLGTAFLYPAIQSCAQKWYQGRKGFATGIIGAAAGLSGAFLTLLVRTLAPRWGIRGAFWVLGGAALPVCLAGAAQIGRASCRERV
;
A
#
# COMPACT_ATOMS: atom_id res chain seq x y z
N MET A 1 5.41 42.12 0.26
CA MET A 1 6.06 41.05 -0.53
C MET A 1 6.58 39.99 0.43
N SER A 2 5.74 39.03 0.79
CA SER A 2 6.09 37.94 1.71
C SER A 2 6.50 36.73 0.86
N SER A 3 7.79 36.45 0.81
CA SER A 3 8.32 35.26 0.16
C SER A 3 8.04 34.06 1.06
N SER A 4 6.90 33.40 0.87
CA SER A 4 6.67 32.05 1.41
C SER A 4 7.75 31.14 0.81
N ARG A 5 8.75 30.80 1.63
CA ARG A 5 9.73 29.76 1.33
C ARG A 5 9.00 28.42 1.22
N PHE A 6 8.45 28.15 0.05
CA PHE A 6 8.07 26.79 -0.33
C PHE A 6 9.36 25.97 -0.37
N THR A 7 9.59 25.19 0.68
CA THR A 7 10.64 24.19 0.70
C THR A 7 10.47 23.28 -0.52
N ALA A 8 11.35 23.45 -1.50
CA ALA A 8 11.37 22.63 -2.72
C ALA A 8 11.49 21.17 -2.27
N ALA A 9 10.51 20.32 -2.62
CA ALA A 9 10.60 18.91 -2.34
C ALA A 9 11.88 18.37 -2.98
N HIS A 10 12.79 17.85 -2.18
CA HIS A 10 14.06 17.31 -2.67
C HIS A 10 13.77 16.02 -3.44
N PRO A 11 14.37 15.75 -4.62
CA PRO A 11 14.10 14.52 -5.39
C PRO A 11 14.21 13.23 -4.57
N TRP A 12 15.18 13.19 -3.65
CA TRP A 12 15.37 12.07 -2.73
C TRP A 12 14.20 11.88 -1.75
N ALA A 13 13.53 12.96 -1.34
CA ALA A 13 12.40 12.85 -0.43
C ALA A 13 11.19 12.14 -1.07
N ILE A 14 11.00 12.33 -2.38
CA ILE A 14 9.94 11.65 -3.13
C ILE A 14 10.28 10.16 -3.29
N LEU A 15 11.55 9.86 -3.58
CA LEU A 15 12.01 8.50 -3.75
C LEU A 15 11.95 7.71 -2.44
N THR A 16 12.40 8.31 -1.34
CA THR A 16 12.35 7.68 0.00
C THR A 16 10.91 7.49 0.47
N ALA A 17 10.05 8.49 0.30
CA ALA A 17 8.63 8.36 0.63
C ALA A 17 7.96 7.25 -0.18
N GLY A 18 8.23 7.18 -1.49
CA GLY A 18 7.72 6.12 -2.35
C GLY A 18 8.22 4.73 -1.93
N ALA A 19 9.50 4.60 -1.59
CA ALA A 19 10.08 3.36 -1.10
C ALA A 19 9.48 2.94 0.25
N CYS A 20 9.29 3.87 1.18
CA CYS A 20 8.66 3.60 2.48
C CYS A 20 7.20 3.14 2.33
N ILE A 21 6.43 3.78 1.43
CA ILE A 21 5.07 3.33 1.13
C ILE A 21 5.11 1.90 0.59
N GLN A 22 5.96 1.60 -0.37
CA GLN A 22 6.05 0.26 -0.96
C GLN A 22 6.47 -0.81 0.04
N LEU A 23 7.36 -0.51 0.99
CA LEU A 23 7.74 -1.40 2.07
C LEU A 23 6.56 -1.79 2.95
N LEU A 24 5.67 -0.84 3.26
CA LEU A 24 4.53 -1.06 4.13
C LEU A 24 3.31 -1.63 3.40
N THR A 25 3.16 -1.32 2.10
CA THR A 25 1.96 -1.69 1.33
C THR A 25 2.15 -2.91 0.43
N GLY A 26 3.30 -3.56 0.45
CA GLY A 26 3.59 -4.74 -0.36
C GLY A 26 2.90 -6.03 0.11
N LEU A 27 1.63 -5.94 0.51
CA LEU A 27 0.82 -7.07 1.01
C LEU A 27 0.78 -8.27 0.07
N PRO A 28 0.66 -8.12 -1.26
CA PRO A 28 0.70 -9.26 -2.17
C PRO A 28 1.98 -10.10 -2.07
N ALA A 29 3.13 -9.43 -1.87
CA ALA A 29 4.42 -10.12 -1.73
C ALA A 29 4.60 -10.77 -0.34
N ALA A 30 3.86 -10.32 0.66
CA ALA A 30 3.97 -10.78 2.04
C ALA A 30 2.88 -11.78 2.45
N TRP A 31 1.91 -12.09 1.58
CA TRP A 31 0.75 -12.92 1.94
C TRP A 31 1.13 -14.25 2.57
N GLY A 32 2.16 -14.93 2.08
CA GLY A 32 2.61 -16.22 2.62
C GLY A 32 2.92 -16.21 4.12
N VAL A 33 3.25 -15.04 4.68
CA VAL A 33 3.52 -14.90 6.12
C VAL A 33 2.23 -14.59 6.91
N PHE A 34 1.29 -13.89 6.29
CA PHE A 34 -0.02 -13.61 6.89
C PHE A 34 -0.94 -14.83 6.87
N GLN A 35 -0.77 -15.72 5.89
CA GLN A 35 -1.67 -16.85 5.64
C GLN A 35 -1.84 -17.73 6.88
N GLN A 36 -0.76 -18.22 7.47
CA GLN A 36 -0.82 -19.12 8.63
C GLN A 36 -1.49 -18.46 9.85
N PRO A 37 -1.07 -17.29 10.33
CA PRO A 37 -1.73 -16.60 11.45
C PRO A 37 -3.20 -16.23 11.17
N VAL A 38 -3.54 -15.94 9.91
CA VAL A 38 -4.94 -15.67 9.52
C VAL A 38 -5.77 -16.94 9.58
N MET A 39 -5.24 -18.08 9.10
CA MET A 39 -5.93 -19.37 9.21
C MET A 39 -6.19 -19.77 10.67
N GLU A 40 -5.21 -19.55 11.53
CA GLU A 40 -5.34 -19.88 12.97
C GLU A 40 -6.37 -18.98 13.69
N GLU A 41 -6.35 -17.67 13.43
CA GLU A 41 -7.24 -16.69 14.08
C GLU A 41 -8.70 -16.82 13.62
N TYR A 42 -8.91 -17.05 12.32
CA TYR A 42 -10.25 -17.07 11.71
C TYR A 42 -10.76 -18.48 11.42
N ALA A 43 -10.06 -19.50 11.90
CA ALA A 43 -10.39 -20.93 11.68
C ALA A 43 -10.65 -21.25 10.20
N LEU A 44 -9.83 -20.70 9.30
CA LEU A 44 -9.98 -20.87 7.87
C LEU A 44 -9.34 -22.16 7.39
N ALA A 45 -10.03 -22.86 6.50
CA ALA A 45 -9.42 -23.93 5.73
C ALA A 45 -8.36 -23.37 4.74
N GLU A 46 -7.42 -24.20 4.33
CA GLU A 46 -6.32 -23.80 3.43
C GLU A 46 -6.87 -23.26 2.09
N GLU A 47 -7.95 -23.87 1.58
CA GLU A 47 -8.60 -23.43 0.34
C GLU A 47 -9.17 -22.00 0.46
N ALA A 48 -9.75 -21.66 1.62
CA ALA A 48 -10.29 -20.33 1.87
C ALA A 48 -9.17 -19.27 1.97
N ALA A 49 -8.04 -19.62 2.57
CA ALA A 49 -6.88 -18.75 2.62
C ALA A 49 -6.23 -18.56 1.22
N ALA A 50 -6.19 -19.62 0.41
CA ALA A 50 -5.75 -19.55 -0.99
C ALA A 50 -6.72 -18.70 -1.84
N LEU A 51 -8.04 -18.81 -1.59
CA LEU A 51 -9.03 -17.95 -2.24
C LEU A 51 -8.82 -16.48 -1.85
N ALA A 52 -8.55 -16.17 -0.59
CA ALA A 52 -8.26 -14.81 -0.14
C ALA A 52 -7.06 -14.22 -0.88
N PHE A 53 -6.00 -14.99 -1.08
CA PHE A 53 -4.85 -14.56 -1.88
C PHE A 53 -5.20 -14.36 -3.35
N SER A 54 -5.92 -15.28 -3.94
CA SER A 54 -6.32 -15.19 -5.35
C SER A 54 -7.19 -13.95 -5.60
N VAL A 55 -8.12 -13.65 -4.71
CA VAL A 55 -8.95 -12.44 -4.75
C VAL A 55 -8.11 -11.19 -4.56
N LEU A 56 -7.11 -11.22 -3.66
CA LEU A 56 -6.18 -10.10 -3.44
C LEU A 56 -5.42 -9.75 -4.73
N ILE A 57 -4.86 -10.76 -5.39
CA ILE A 57 -4.11 -10.58 -6.65
C ILE A 57 -5.02 -10.14 -7.79
N ALA A 58 -6.22 -10.72 -7.91
CA ALA A 58 -7.19 -10.30 -8.91
C ALA A 58 -7.64 -8.83 -8.70
N ALA A 59 -7.94 -8.45 -7.46
CA ALA A 59 -8.27 -7.08 -7.10
C ALA A 59 -7.10 -6.12 -7.36
N TYR A 60 -5.86 -6.55 -7.09
CA TYR A 60 -4.67 -5.79 -7.42
C TYR A 60 -4.53 -5.57 -8.94
N GLY A 61 -4.72 -6.61 -9.76
CA GLY A 61 -4.67 -6.49 -11.22
C GLY A 61 -5.71 -5.51 -11.77
N VAL A 62 -6.97 -5.65 -11.36
CA VAL A 62 -8.06 -4.74 -11.72
C VAL A 62 -7.78 -3.32 -11.21
N GLY A 63 -7.30 -3.22 -9.98
CA GLY A 63 -6.94 -1.96 -9.34
C GLY A 63 -5.84 -1.19 -10.06
N CYS A 64 -4.85 -1.87 -10.66
CA CYS A 64 -3.81 -1.21 -11.46
C CYS A 64 -4.41 -0.47 -12.67
N VAL A 65 -5.39 -1.07 -13.34
CA VAL A 65 -6.08 -0.45 -14.46
C VAL A 65 -6.94 0.74 -14.00
N LEU A 66 -7.75 0.53 -12.96
CA LEU A 66 -8.62 1.57 -12.42
C LEU A 66 -7.82 2.72 -11.80
N GLY A 67 -6.75 2.40 -11.07
CA GLY A 67 -5.85 3.37 -10.46
C GLY A 67 -5.12 4.21 -11.49
N GLY A 68 -4.63 3.59 -12.59
CA GLY A 68 -4.04 4.29 -13.72
C GLY A 68 -5.01 5.27 -14.36
N PHE A 69 -6.23 4.79 -14.65
CA PHE A 69 -7.29 5.62 -15.23
C PHE A 69 -7.70 6.79 -14.30
N LEU A 70 -7.82 6.55 -13.00
CA LEU A 70 -8.11 7.60 -12.02
C LEU A 70 -6.99 8.63 -11.96
N GLN A 71 -5.73 8.16 -11.99
CA GLN A 71 -4.55 9.00 -11.99
C GLN A 71 -4.50 9.90 -13.23
N ASP A 72 -4.81 9.38 -14.42
CA ASP A 72 -4.81 10.15 -15.67
C ASP A 72 -5.90 11.22 -15.68
N ARG A 73 -7.06 10.92 -15.09
CA ARG A 73 -8.19 11.86 -15.05
C ARG A 73 -8.12 12.88 -13.90
N ARG A 74 -7.76 12.46 -12.70
CA ARG A 74 -7.81 13.28 -11.47
C ARG A 74 -6.46 13.56 -10.85
N GLY A 75 -5.40 13.01 -11.44
CA GLY A 75 -4.03 13.17 -11.00
C GLY A 75 -3.58 12.16 -9.93
N PRO A 76 -2.25 12.01 -9.75
CA PRO A 76 -1.65 10.98 -8.90
C PRO A 76 -1.99 11.14 -7.42
N ARG A 77 -2.21 12.37 -6.94
CA ARG A 77 -2.61 12.64 -5.55
C ARG A 77 -3.97 12.03 -5.23
N CYS A 78 -4.94 12.18 -6.13
CA CYS A 78 -6.28 11.63 -5.94
C CYS A 78 -6.24 10.09 -5.91
N ALA A 79 -5.49 9.47 -6.82
CA ALA A 79 -5.30 8.02 -6.84
C ALA A 79 -4.63 7.53 -5.56
N ALA A 80 -3.58 8.23 -5.07
CA ALA A 80 -2.91 7.88 -3.82
C ALA A 80 -3.82 7.98 -2.60
N LEU A 81 -4.67 9.00 -2.49
CA LEU A 81 -5.62 9.15 -1.38
C LEU A 81 -6.69 8.05 -1.39
N TRP A 82 -7.27 7.74 -2.55
CA TRP A 82 -8.20 6.62 -2.68
C TRP A 82 -7.54 5.28 -2.37
N GLY A 83 -6.30 5.08 -2.86
CA GLY A 83 -5.51 3.89 -2.54
C GLY A 83 -5.28 3.74 -1.04
N THR A 84 -4.92 4.82 -0.36
CA THR A 84 -4.75 4.82 1.10
C THR A 84 -6.06 4.48 1.81
N ALA A 85 -7.17 5.12 1.45
CA ALA A 85 -8.47 4.87 2.09
C ALA A 85 -8.94 3.41 1.91
N LEU A 86 -8.76 2.84 0.72
CA LEU A 86 -9.11 1.45 0.45
C LEU A 86 -8.21 0.48 1.21
N LEU A 87 -6.91 0.73 1.25
CA LEU A 87 -5.95 -0.10 1.98
C LEU A 87 -6.27 -0.12 3.48
N GLU A 88 -6.45 1.05 4.07
CA GLU A 88 -6.79 1.19 5.49
C GLU A 88 -8.15 0.57 5.80
N GLY A 89 -9.12 0.74 4.91
CA GLY A 89 -10.43 0.10 5.03
C GLY A 89 -10.33 -1.44 5.04
N GLY A 90 -9.46 -2.01 4.21
CA GLY A 90 -9.18 -3.45 4.19
C GLY A 90 -8.50 -3.94 5.46
N LEU A 91 -7.45 -3.24 5.92
CA LEU A 91 -6.73 -3.59 7.15
C LEU A 91 -7.62 -3.48 8.40
N ALA A 92 -8.37 -2.37 8.51
CA ALA A 92 -9.31 -2.17 9.60
C ALA A 92 -10.46 -3.19 9.55
N GLY A 93 -10.99 -3.47 8.37
CA GLY A 93 -12.01 -4.49 8.16
C GLY A 93 -11.54 -5.87 8.60
N ALA A 94 -10.32 -6.25 8.23
CA ALA A 94 -9.72 -7.51 8.71
C ALA A 94 -9.58 -7.51 10.23
N ALA A 95 -9.04 -6.47 10.83
CA ALA A 95 -8.81 -6.40 12.27
C ALA A 95 -10.11 -6.43 13.09
N LEU A 96 -11.20 -5.88 12.56
CA LEU A 96 -12.52 -5.83 13.20
C LEU A 96 -13.38 -7.08 12.92
N LEU A 97 -13.01 -7.92 11.94
CA LEU A 97 -13.80 -9.07 11.54
C LEU A 97 -13.90 -10.09 12.69
N PRO A 98 -15.09 -10.51 13.11
CA PRO A 98 -15.25 -11.58 14.11
C PRO A 98 -14.68 -12.90 13.58
N SER A 99 -14.06 -13.72 14.46
CA SER A 99 -13.48 -15.01 14.07
C SER A 99 -14.52 -15.97 13.43
N ALA A 100 -15.78 -15.87 13.88
CA ALA A 100 -16.89 -16.65 13.31
C ALA A 100 -17.21 -16.32 11.84
N TRP A 101 -16.73 -15.16 11.34
CA TRP A 101 -16.99 -14.68 9.98
C TRP A 101 -15.76 -14.79 9.07
N GLY A 102 -14.89 -15.73 9.36
CA GLY A 102 -13.67 -15.95 8.59
C GLY A 102 -13.91 -16.10 7.07
N TRP A 103 -15.05 -16.68 6.66
CA TRP A 103 -15.46 -16.78 5.26
C TRP A 103 -15.59 -15.43 4.55
N ALA A 104 -15.77 -14.32 5.28
CA ALA A 104 -15.85 -12.97 4.71
C ALA A 104 -14.46 -12.32 4.49
N MET A 105 -13.38 -12.95 4.96
CA MET A 105 -12.01 -12.43 4.84
C MET A 105 -11.61 -12.09 3.39
N PRO A 106 -11.87 -12.93 2.37
CA PRO A 106 -11.56 -12.61 0.98
C PRO A 106 -12.23 -11.33 0.49
N TRP A 107 -13.42 -11.02 1.00
CA TRP A 107 -14.20 -9.88 0.56
C TRP A 107 -13.85 -8.60 1.33
N VAL A 108 -13.76 -8.71 2.65
CA VAL A 108 -13.56 -7.55 3.54
C VAL A 108 -12.11 -7.06 3.54
N PHE A 109 -11.14 -7.97 3.43
CA PHE A 109 -9.72 -7.65 3.40
C PHE A 109 -9.18 -7.59 1.98
N SER A 110 -9.32 -8.69 1.19
CA SER A 110 -8.54 -8.84 -0.02
C SER A 110 -8.94 -7.89 -1.12
N ILE A 111 -10.24 -7.59 -1.29
CA ILE A 111 -10.68 -6.63 -2.32
C ILE A 111 -10.17 -5.23 -2.01
N PRO A 112 -10.47 -4.62 -0.84
CA PRO A 112 -10.05 -3.25 -0.62
C PRO A 112 -8.53 -3.12 -0.46
N ALA A 113 -7.86 -4.09 0.17
CA ALA A 113 -6.41 -4.05 0.30
C ALA A 113 -5.70 -4.21 -1.05
N GLY A 114 -6.19 -5.11 -1.92
CA GLY A 114 -5.68 -5.30 -3.27
C GLY A 114 -5.85 -4.06 -4.14
N LEU A 115 -7.06 -3.49 -4.18
CA LEU A 115 -7.35 -2.24 -4.89
C LEU A 115 -6.53 -1.07 -4.34
N GLY A 116 -6.44 -0.95 -3.01
CA GLY A 116 -5.71 0.11 -2.34
C GLY A 116 -4.22 0.11 -2.68
N THR A 117 -3.58 -1.04 -2.59
CA THR A 117 -2.17 -1.24 -2.97
C THR A 117 -1.95 -0.94 -4.46
N ALA A 118 -2.88 -1.38 -5.31
CA ALA A 118 -2.82 -1.17 -6.75
C ALA A 118 -2.97 0.31 -7.16
N PHE A 119 -3.73 1.10 -6.42
CA PHE A 119 -3.86 2.53 -6.68
C PHE A 119 -2.61 3.31 -6.27
N LEU A 120 -1.96 2.89 -5.18
CA LEU A 120 -0.74 3.52 -4.68
C LEU A 120 0.45 3.28 -5.60
N TYR A 121 0.61 2.07 -6.14
CA TYR A 121 1.79 1.69 -6.91
C TYR A 121 2.03 2.56 -8.16
N PRO A 122 1.09 2.70 -9.12
CA PRO A 122 1.30 3.53 -10.29
C PRO A 122 1.42 5.02 -9.96
N ALA A 123 0.72 5.51 -8.91
CA ALA A 123 0.82 6.90 -8.48
C ALA A 123 2.23 7.26 -7.99
N ILE A 124 2.87 6.37 -7.23
CA ILE A 124 4.24 6.53 -6.75
C ILE A 124 5.23 6.44 -7.92
N GLN A 125 5.08 5.42 -8.76
CA GLN A 125 5.95 5.18 -9.90
C GLN A 125 5.97 6.36 -10.88
N SER A 126 4.79 6.85 -11.27
CA SER A 126 4.68 7.97 -12.20
C SER A 126 5.29 9.25 -11.63
N CYS A 127 5.06 9.52 -10.33
CA CYS A 127 5.64 10.67 -9.66
C CYS A 127 7.18 10.58 -9.64
N ALA A 128 7.74 9.44 -9.27
CA ALA A 128 9.18 9.23 -9.21
C ALA A 128 9.82 9.35 -10.60
N GLN A 129 9.22 8.77 -11.65
CA GLN A 129 9.72 8.86 -13.02
C GLN A 129 9.70 10.29 -13.55
N LYS A 130 8.73 11.12 -13.17
CA LYS A 130 8.68 12.53 -13.55
C LYS A 130 9.82 13.35 -12.96
N TRP A 131 10.21 13.05 -11.72
CA TRP A 131 11.33 13.74 -11.06
C TRP A 131 12.70 13.25 -11.53
N TYR A 132 12.80 12.02 -11.99
CA TYR A 132 14.05 11.41 -12.48
C TYR A 132 14.03 11.19 -14.00
N GLN A 133 13.64 12.18 -14.79
CA GLN A 133 13.50 12.07 -16.25
C GLN A 133 14.77 11.54 -16.95
N GLY A 134 15.95 11.92 -16.50
CA GLY A 134 17.24 11.41 -17.03
C GLY A 134 17.64 10.03 -16.51
N ARG A 135 16.99 9.51 -15.45
CA ARG A 135 17.33 8.24 -14.76
C ARG A 135 16.07 7.48 -14.30
N LYS A 136 15.09 7.37 -15.20
CA LYS A 136 13.79 6.71 -14.89
C LYS A 136 13.96 5.29 -14.38
N GLY A 137 14.87 4.51 -14.98
CA GLY A 137 15.18 3.14 -14.56
C GLY A 137 15.70 3.04 -13.12
N PHE A 138 16.52 4.00 -12.68
CA PHE A 138 17.02 4.06 -11.31
C PHE A 138 15.88 4.29 -10.31
N ALA A 139 14.99 5.25 -10.57
CA ALA A 139 13.84 5.52 -9.71
C ALA A 139 12.88 4.32 -9.63
N THR A 140 12.55 3.73 -10.78
CA THR A 140 11.72 2.52 -10.86
C THR A 140 12.36 1.34 -10.15
N GLY A 141 13.68 1.18 -10.28
CA GLY A 141 14.44 0.11 -9.63
C GLY A 141 14.41 0.19 -8.10
N ILE A 142 14.59 1.39 -7.52
CA ILE A 142 14.53 1.58 -6.06
C ILE A 142 13.12 1.28 -5.53
N ILE A 143 12.08 1.78 -6.18
CA ILE A 143 10.70 1.52 -5.76
C ILE A 143 10.34 0.04 -5.91
N GLY A 144 10.78 -0.59 -7.02
CA GLY A 144 10.61 -2.03 -7.23
C GLY A 144 11.36 -2.89 -6.22
N ALA A 145 12.61 -2.49 -5.88
CA ALA A 145 13.37 -3.15 -4.82
C ALA A 145 12.69 -3.04 -3.45
N ALA A 146 12.14 -1.87 -3.11
CA ALA A 146 11.37 -1.68 -1.89
C ALA A 146 10.11 -2.56 -1.86
N ALA A 147 9.41 -2.69 -3.00
CA ALA A 147 8.28 -3.60 -3.12
C ALA A 147 8.70 -5.07 -2.94
N GLY A 148 9.84 -5.49 -3.49
CA GLY A 148 10.37 -6.84 -3.27
C GLY A 148 10.80 -7.10 -1.82
N LEU A 149 11.42 -6.10 -1.17
CA LEU A 149 11.84 -6.18 0.23
C LEU A 149 10.67 -6.11 1.22
N SER A 150 9.49 -5.66 0.79
CA SER A 150 8.30 -5.59 1.65
C SER A 150 7.93 -6.94 2.26
N GLY A 151 8.07 -8.02 1.49
CA GLY A 151 7.85 -9.38 1.98
C GLY A 151 8.73 -9.72 3.19
N ALA A 152 10.03 -9.42 3.12
CA ALA A 152 10.95 -9.64 4.24
C ALA A 152 10.63 -8.73 5.43
N PHE A 153 10.36 -7.46 5.19
CA PHE A 153 10.00 -6.49 6.23
C PHE A 153 8.72 -6.86 6.96
N LEU A 154 7.66 -7.16 6.21
CA LEU A 154 6.37 -7.56 6.79
C LEU A 154 6.45 -8.93 7.48
N THR A 155 7.32 -9.83 7.02
CA THR A 155 7.63 -11.09 7.72
C THR A 155 8.16 -10.85 9.12
N LEU A 156 9.16 -9.97 9.24
CA LEU A 156 9.71 -9.59 10.54
C LEU A 156 8.64 -8.97 11.45
N LEU A 157 7.84 -8.08 10.90
CA LEU A 157 6.76 -7.40 11.61
C LEU A 157 5.71 -8.40 12.12
N VAL A 158 5.21 -9.29 11.26
CA VAL A 158 4.21 -10.29 11.66
C VAL A 158 4.79 -11.27 12.68
N ARG A 159 6.01 -11.78 12.46
CA ARG A 159 6.65 -12.71 13.40
C ARG A 159 6.91 -12.13 14.79
N THR A 160 7.09 -10.82 14.90
CA THR A 160 7.28 -10.15 16.19
C THR A 160 5.97 -9.75 16.85
N LEU A 161 4.95 -9.38 16.08
CA LEU A 161 3.68 -8.88 16.59
C LEU A 161 2.63 -9.96 16.82
N ALA A 162 2.52 -10.93 15.91
CA ALA A 162 1.49 -11.97 15.99
C ALA A 162 1.53 -12.80 17.29
N PRO A 163 2.72 -13.18 17.84
CA PRO A 163 2.78 -13.90 19.11
C PRO A 163 2.35 -13.07 20.32
N ARG A 164 2.41 -11.73 20.23
CA ARG A 164 2.10 -10.82 21.34
C ARG A 164 0.67 -10.31 21.32
N TRP A 165 0.18 -9.94 20.15
CA TRP A 165 -1.09 -9.22 19.97
C TRP A 165 -2.04 -9.90 18.98
N GLY A 166 -1.70 -11.12 18.53
CA GLY A 166 -2.45 -11.81 17.49
C GLY A 166 -2.30 -11.14 16.10
N ILE A 167 -2.88 -11.78 15.09
CA ILE A 167 -2.84 -11.23 13.73
C ILE A 167 -3.67 -9.94 13.61
N ARG A 168 -4.73 -9.79 14.40
CA ARG A 168 -5.54 -8.56 14.46
C ARG A 168 -4.73 -7.37 14.93
N GLY A 169 -3.91 -7.56 15.97
CA GLY A 169 -2.96 -6.54 16.43
C GLY A 169 -1.95 -6.17 15.35
N ALA A 170 -1.45 -7.15 14.60
CA ALA A 170 -0.55 -6.89 13.48
C ALA A 170 -1.22 -6.04 12.38
N PHE A 171 -2.49 -6.28 12.05
CA PHE A 171 -3.25 -5.44 11.10
C PHE A 171 -3.43 -4.01 11.61
N TRP A 172 -3.74 -3.81 12.90
CA TRP A 172 -3.84 -2.46 13.48
C TRP A 172 -2.51 -1.71 13.47
N VAL A 173 -1.41 -2.38 13.81
CA VAL A 173 -0.07 -1.76 13.79
C VAL A 173 0.33 -1.42 12.36
N LEU A 174 0.07 -2.32 11.42
CA LEU A 174 0.39 -2.09 10.01
C LEU A 174 -0.41 -0.91 9.43
N GLY A 175 -1.72 -0.87 9.66
CA GLY A 175 -2.56 0.26 9.25
C GLY A 175 -2.13 1.56 9.92
N GLY A 176 -1.93 1.55 11.26
CA GLY A 176 -1.47 2.71 11.99
C GLY A 176 -0.11 3.25 11.54
N ALA A 177 0.78 2.38 11.03
CA ALA A 177 2.05 2.79 10.44
C ALA A 177 1.90 3.23 8.97
N ALA A 178 1.07 2.53 8.19
CA ALA A 178 0.86 2.83 6.78
C ALA A 178 0.11 4.14 6.55
N LEU A 179 -0.89 4.45 7.36
CA LEU A 179 -1.71 5.65 7.23
C LEU A 179 -0.89 6.95 7.19
N PRO A 180 -0.04 7.28 8.20
CA PRO A 180 0.72 8.52 8.17
C PRO A 180 1.74 8.55 7.03
N VAL A 181 2.35 7.41 6.70
CA VAL A 181 3.33 7.32 5.62
C VAL A 181 2.66 7.52 4.26
N CYS A 182 1.51 6.90 4.02
CA CYS A 182 0.74 7.06 2.79
C CYS A 182 0.18 8.48 2.64
N LEU A 183 -0.33 9.09 3.72
CA LEU A 183 -0.82 10.47 3.70
C LEU A 183 0.30 11.47 3.46
N ALA A 184 1.46 11.30 4.12
CA ALA A 184 2.64 12.13 3.88
C ALA A 184 3.13 12.00 2.42
N GLY A 185 3.16 10.78 1.89
CA GLY A 185 3.49 10.51 0.50
C GLY A 185 2.50 11.14 -0.49
N ALA A 186 1.20 11.00 -0.26
CA ALA A 186 0.16 11.64 -1.07
C ALA A 186 0.26 13.18 -1.05
N ALA A 187 0.62 13.76 0.09
CA ALA A 187 0.89 15.20 0.21
C ALA A 187 2.12 15.62 -0.59
N GLN A 188 3.20 14.84 -0.58
CA GLN A 188 4.40 15.10 -1.37
C GLN A 188 4.13 14.96 -2.88
N ILE A 189 3.41 13.91 -3.28
CA ILE A 189 2.95 13.68 -4.65
C ILE A 189 2.12 14.88 -5.14
N GLY A 190 1.22 15.40 -4.29
CA GLY A 190 0.40 16.57 -4.61
C GLY A 190 1.22 17.83 -4.84
N ARG A 191 2.25 18.09 -4.02
CA ARG A 191 3.16 19.24 -4.19
C ARG A 191 4.00 19.11 -5.47
N ALA A 192 4.40 17.89 -5.81
CA ALA A 192 5.14 17.61 -7.03
C ALA A 192 4.30 17.85 -8.29
N SER A 193 3.02 17.44 -8.30
CA SER A 193 2.14 17.61 -9.46
C SER A 193 1.62 19.05 -9.67
N CYS A 194 1.54 19.87 -8.61
CA CYS A 194 1.18 21.28 -8.73
C CYS A 194 2.25 22.12 -9.45
N ARG A 195 3.51 21.70 -9.45
CA ARG A 195 4.63 22.39 -10.11
C ARG A 195 4.62 22.23 -11.64
N GLU A 196 3.93 21.25 -12.18
CA GLU A 196 3.81 21.02 -13.62
C GLU A 196 2.74 21.88 -14.31
N ARG A 197 1.88 22.57 -13.54
CA ARG A 197 0.80 23.42 -14.11
C ARG A 197 1.17 24.90 -14.24
N VAL A 198 2.41 25.26 -14.00
CA VAL A 198 2.99 26.60 -14.20
C VAL A 198 4.11 26.52 -15.24
#